data_a9f91c3812a0c964cc32b97afccc2a87
#
_entry.id   a9f91c3812a0c964cc32b97afccc2a87
#
_cell.length_a   1.000
_cell.length_b   1.000
_cell.length_c   1.000
_cell.angle_alpha   90.00
_cell.angle_beta   90.00
_cell.angle_gamma   90.00
#
_symmetry.space_group_name_H-M   'P 1'
#
loop_
_entity.id
_entity.type
_entity.pdbx_description
1 polymer ?
#
loop_
_entity_poly.entity_id
_entity_poly.type
_entity_poly.pdbx_seq_one_letter_code
_entity_poly.pdbx_strand_id
1 'polypeptide(L)'
;MTEQELNVFLDLEWNCAAFTPEEASVSAPLSPKQWARIISRHPELQEFCPFSEFTSDEWITVLEKQQSLAWRCSCWKDFTPPQWQRLLRHQPTLLHYCEIPDHPAIRRGLLASDSYFSADIDTHDFTVGDWFWVVKHNPRLWTHCPCQEQFTKPMWWSILYSSAELLTDCPCLDKFSDEDWRRLNIVPKLKDRIRNSEQFRKLIDLTRHPFRNLKFDDDLPL
;
A
#
# COMPACT_ATOMS: atom_id res chain seq x y z
N MET A 1 -27.61 -6.71 -18.52
CA MET A 1 -26.67 -6.02 -19.42
C MET A 1 -26.48 -6.91 -20.63
N THR A 2 -26.69 -6.37 -21.81
CA THR A 2 -26.47 -7.08 -23.08
C THR A 2 -24.97 -7.04 -23.43
N GLU A 3 -24.52 -7.91 -24.35
CA GLU A 3 -23.13 -7.91 -24.83
C GLU A 3 -22.76 -6.55 -25.45
N GLN A 4 -23.72 -5.88 -26.06
CA GLN A 4 -23.54 -4.56 -26.66
C GLN A 4 -23.36 -3.46 -25.60
N GLU A 5 -24.11 -3.52 -24.49
CA GLU A 5 -23.96 -2.61 -23.35
C GLU A 5 -22.62 -2.85 -22.63
N LEU A 6 -22.19 -4.12 -22.51
CA LEU A 6 -20.88 -4.46 -21.97
C LEU A 6 -19.75 -3.87 -22.81
N ASN A 7 -19.82 -4.00 -24.13
CA ASN A 7 -18.79 -3.45 -25.01
C ASN A 7 -18.72 -1.93 -24.94
N VAL A 8 -19.85 -1.24 -24.90
CA VAL A 8 -19.89 0.22 -24.70
C VAL A 8 -19.32 0.62 -23.33
N PHE A 9 -19.63 -0.13 -22.29
CA PHE A 9 -19.08 0.10 -20.95
C PHE A 9 -17.57 -0.09 -20.91
N LEU A 10 -17.08 -1.19 -21.50
CA LEU A 10 -15.65 -1.49 -21.57
C LEU A 10 -14.89 -0.45 -22.39
N ASP A 11 -15.50 0.08 -23.47
CA ASP A 11 -14.93 1.17 -24.27
C ASP A 11 -14.82 2.47 -23.46
N LEU A 12 -15.80 2.77 -22.61
CA LEU A 12 -15.77 3.94 -21.73
C LEU A 12 -14.71 3.80 -20.64
N GLU A 13 -14.64 2.65 -19.98
CA GLU A 13 -13.61 2.35 -18.97
C GLU A 13 -12.20 2.31 -19.58
N TRP A 14 -12.08 1.80 -20.80
CA TRP A 14 -10.85 1.77 -21.56
C TRP A 14 -10.30 3.17 -21.84
N ASN A 15 -11.17 4.10 -22.19
CA ASN A 15 -10.78 5.49 -22.44
C ASN A 15 -10.49 6.28 -21.16
N CYS A 16 -11.00 5.85 -20.00
CA CYS A 16 -10.76 6.49 -18.71
C CYS A 16 -9.54 5.92 -17.96
N ALA A 17 -9.14 4.69 -18.25
CA ALA A 17 -7.91 4.10 -17.70
C ALA A 17 -6.74 4.51 -18.62
N ALA A 18 -5.63 4.97 -18.05
CA ALA A 18 -4.42 5.31 -18.80
C ALA A 18 -3.76 4.06 -19.43
N PHE A 19 -4.41 3.52 -20.46
CA PHE A 19 -3.89 2.46 -21.32
C PHE A 19 -3.04 3.05 -22.43
N THR A 20 -1.99 2.34 -22.80
CA THR A 20 -1.20 2.73 -23.96
C THR A 20 -2.01 2.50 -25.26
N PRO A 21 -1.79 3.31 -26.31
CA PRO A 21 -2.50 3.15 -27.58
C PRO A 21 -2.35 1.76 -28.23
N GLU A 22 -1.30 1.03 -27.89
CA GLU A 22 -1.02 -0.34 -28.37
C GLU A 22 -1.95 -1.40 -27.74
N GLU A 23 -2.48 -1.12 -26.53
CA GLU A 23 -3.46 -1.99 -25.84
C GLU A 23 -4.90 -1.77 -26.33
N ALA A 24 -5.15 -0.73 -27.12
CA ALA A 24 -6.46 -0.27 -27.55
C ALA A 24 -6.96 -0.86 -28.89
N SER A 25 -6.42 -2.00 -29.35
CA SER A 25 -7.01 -2.68 -30.50
C SER A 25 -8.28 -3.44 -30.13
N VAL A 26 -9.39 -2.80 -30.34
CA VAL A 26 -10.76 -3.10 -29.87
C VAL A 26 -11.37 -4.43 -30.40
N SER A 27 -10.63 -5.28 -31.11
CA SER A 27 -11.17 -6.52 -31.70
C SER A 27 -10.66 -7.83 -31.06
N ALA A 28 -9.75 -7.73 -30.09
CA ALA A 28 -9.23 -8.92 -29.43
C ALA A 28 -9.98 -9.19 -28.11
N PRO A 29 -10.24 -10.47 -27.76
CA PRO A 29 -10.82 -10.79 -26.46
C PRO A 29 -9.92 -10.26 -25.33
N LEU A 30 -10.55 -9.71 -24.27
CA LEU A 30 -9.82 -9.18 -23.12
C LEU A 30 -8.98 -10.26 -22.48
N SER A 31 -7.72 -9.94 -22.18
CA SER A 31 -6.83 -10.84 -21.47
C SER A 31 -7.26 -11.01 -19.99
N PRO A 32 -6.87 -12.12 -19.31
CA PRO A 32 -7.13 -12.31 -17.88
C PRO A 32 -6.69 -11.12 -17.02
N LYS A 33 -5.54 -10.52 -17.34
CA LYS A 33 -5.03 -9.33 -16.63
C LYS A 33 -5.92 -8.10 -16.78
N GLN A 34 -6.51 -7.88 -17.96
CA GLN A 34 -7.46 -6.79 -18.19
C GLN A 34 -8.76 -7.07 -17.43
N TRP A 35 -9.28 -8.29 -17.51
CA TRP A 35 -10.43 -8.72 -16.73
C TRP A 35 -10.21 -8.52 -15.23
N ALA A 36 -9.07 -8.91 -14.68
CA ALA A 36 -8.76 -8.71 -13.26
C ALA A 36 -8.84 -7.23 -12.84
N ARG A 37 -8.34 -6.32 -13.67
CA ARG A 37 -8.44 -4.87 -13.43
C ARG A 37 -9.89 -4.38 -13.46
N ILE A 38 -10.67 -4.84 -14.44
CA ILE A 38 -12.09 -4.49 -14.57
C ILE A 38 -12.85 -5.00 -13.34
N ILE A 39 -12.77 -6.28 -13.05
CA ILE A 39 -13.50 -6.90 -11.93
C ILE A 39 -13.09 -6.31 -10.57
N SER A 40 -11.83 -5.88 -10.42
CA SER A 40 -11.39 -5.21 -9.20
C SER A 40 -12.10 -3.89 -8.94
N ARG A 41 -12.67 -3.24 -9.96
CA ARG A 41 -13.42 -1.98 -9.89
C ARG A 41 -14.91 -2.18 -10.05
N HIS A 42 -15.31 -3.15 -10.87
CA HIS A 42 -16.67 -3.43 -11.33
C HIS A 42 -17.03 -4.90 -11.06
N PRO A 43 -17.21 -5.31 -9.78
CA PRO A 43 -17.54 -6.68 -9.42
C PRO A 43 -18.91 -7.15 -9.98
N GLU A 44 -19.79 -6.21 -10.34
CA GLU A 44 -21.07 -6.49 -11.00
C GLU A 44 -20.91 -7.17 -12.35
N LEU A 45 -19.73 -7.05 -13.00
CA LEU A 45 -19.43 -7.70 -14.28
C LEU A 45 -18.94 -9.15 -14.15
N GLN A 46 -18.96 -9.72 -12.95
CA GLN A 46 -18.45 -11.06 -12.65
C GLN A 46 -19.06 -12.18 -13.49
N GLU A 47 -20.29 -12.03 -13.97
CA GLU A 47 -20.98 -13.00 -14.79
C GLU A 47 -20.35 -13.16 -16.19
N PHE A 48 -19.62 -12.13 -16.65
CA PHE A 48 -18.97 -12.13 -17.96
C PHE A 48 -17.49 -12.50 -17.90
N CYS A 49 -16.93 -12.61 -16.69
CA CYS A 49 -15.50 -12.80 -16.49
C CYS A 49 -15.11 -14.29 -16.59
N PRO A 50 -14.12 -14.64 -17.43
CA PRO A 50 -13.62 -16.00 -17.55
C PRO A 50 -12.64 -16.34 -16.40
N PHE A 51 -13.14 -16.44 -15.18
CA PHE A 51 -12.32 -16.71 -13.98
C PHE A 51 -11.49 -18.00 -14.06
N SER A 52 -11.87 -18.95 -14.92
CA SER A 52 -11.10 -20.18 -15.14
C SER A 52 -9.72 -19.94 -15.76
N GLU A 53 -9.51 -18.78 -16.36
CA GLU A 53 -8.24 -18.39 -16.97
C GLU A 53 -7.34 -17.62 -16.01
N PHE A 54 -7.83 -17.29 -14.80
CA PHE A 54 -7.07 -16.50 -13.83
C PHE A 54 -6.01 -17.34 -13.13
N THR A 55 -4.81 -16.80 -13.10
CA THR A 55 -3.71 -17.27 -12.25
C THR A 55 -3.77 -16.59 -10.88
N SER A 56 -2.85 -16.96 -9.99
CA SER A 56 -2.71 -16.31 -8.68
C SER A 56 -2.50 -14.79 -8.76
N ASP A 57 -1.82 -14.28 -9.79
CA ASP A 57 -1.57 -12.83 -9.95
C ASP A 57 -2.84 -12.05 -10.30
N GLU A 58 -3.69 -12.57 -11.17
CA GLU A 58 -4.99 -11.97 -11.48
C GLU A 58 -5.88 -12.00 -10.25
N TRP A 59 -5.91 -13.12 -9.54
CA TRP A 59 -6.71 -13.25 -8.33
C TRP A 59 -6.27 -12.30 -7.22
N ILE A 60 -4.97 -12.10 -6.99
CA ILE A 60 -4.47 -11.09 -6.05
C ILE A 60 -5.03 -9.71 -6.38
N THR A 61 -4.98 -9.32 -7.67
CA THR A 61 -5.46 -8.02 -8.12
C THR A 61 -6.96 -7.82 -7.81
N VAL A 62 -7.75 -8.87 -7.97
CA VAL A 62 -9.19 -8.84 -7.66
C VAL A 62 -9.43 -8.84 -6.15
N LEU A 63 -8.84 -9.79 -5.44
CA LEU A 63 -9.14 -10.04 -4.02
C LEU A 63 -8.64 -8.93 -3.09
N GLU A 64 -7.62 -8.16 -3.47
CA GLU A 64 -7.20 -6.98 -2.71
C GLU A 64 -8.34 -5.95 -2.54
N LYS A 65 -9.27 -5.90 -3.49
CA LYS A 65 -10.38 -4.94 -3.50
C LYS A 65 -11.75 -5.58 -3.31
N GLN A 66 -11.91 -6.81 -3.78
CA GLN A 66 -13.19 -7.51 -3.87
C GLN A 66 -13.15 -8.83 -3.10
N GLN A 67 -13.06 -8.74 -1.77
CA GLN A 67 -13.06 -9.91 -0.89
C GLN A 67 -14.27 -10.83 -1.11
N SER A 68 -15.41 -10.25 -1.46
CA SER A 68 -16.66 -10.99 -1.71
C SER A 68 -16.54 -12.04 -2.83
N LEU A 69 -15.53 -11.94 -3.70
CA LEU A 69 -15.27 -12.91 -4.76
C LEU A 69 -14.34 -14.05 -4.35
N ALA A 70 -13.90 -14.11 -3.09
CA ALA A 70 -12.98 -15.12 -2.58
C ALA A 70 -13.47 -16.56 -2.81
N TRP A 71 -14.77 -16.79 -2.72
CA TRP A 71 -15.38 -18.10 -2.94
C TRP A 71 -15.24 -18.62 -4.39
N ARG A 72 -14.96 -17.74 -5.36
CA ARG A 72 -14.71 -18.11 -6.76
C ARG A 72 -13.25 -18.52 -7.02
N CYS A 73 -12.34 -18.13 -6.14
CA CYS A 73 -10.92 -18.42 -6.31
C CYS A 73 -10.65 -19.91 -6.10
N SER A 74 -10.11 -20.57 -7.12
CA SER A 74 -9.76 -22.00 -7.06
C SER A 74 -8.28 -22.28 -6.87
N CYS A 75 -7.42 -21.25 -6.94
CA CYS A 75 -5.97 -21.39 -6.95
C CYS A 75 -5.30 -20.95 -5.63
N TRP A 76 -5.97 -21.07 -4.47
CA TRP A 76 -5.42 -20.67 -3.17
C TRP A 76 -4.06 -21.32 -2.85
N LYS A 77 -3.87 -22.57 -3.30
CA LYS A 77 -2.63 -23.34 -3.09
C LYS A 77 -1.45 -22.81 -3.91
N ASP A 78 -1.74 -22.10 -4.99
CA ASP A 78 -0.73 -21.57 -5.90
C ASP A 78 -0.18 -20.22 -5.43
N PHE A 79 -0.76 -19.64 -4.36
CA PHE A 79 -0.32 -18.37 -3.82
C PHE A 79 1.02 -18.52 -3.09
N THR A 80 1.99 -17.78 -3.56
CA THR A 80 3.30 -17.69 -2.92
C THR A 80 3.24 -16.88 -1.61
N PRO A 81 4.19 -17.08 -0.66
CA PRO A 81 4.23 -16.28 0.55
C PRO A 81 4.24 -14.75 0.33
N PRO A 82 4.96 -14.18 -0.67
CA PRO A 82 4.85 -12.74 -0.98
C PRO A 82 3.46 -12.30 -1.46
N GLN A 83 2.77 -13.14 -2.24
CA GLN A 83 1.41 -12.86 -2.68
C GLN A 83 0.44 -12.88 -1.50
N TRP A 84 0.54 -13.86 -0.63
CA TRP A 84 -0.22 -13.90 0.62
C TRP A 84 0.07 -12.68 1.51
N GLN A 85 1.33 -12.31 1.70
CA GLN A 85 1.71 -11.12 2.46
C GLN A 85 1.03 -9.86 1.90
N ARG A 86 1.01 -9.71 0.58
CA ARG A 86 0.35 -8.59 -0.11
C ARG A 86 -1.16 -8.62 0.11
N LEU A 87 -1.79 -9.77 -0.05
CA LEU A 87 -3.24 -9.94 0.08
C LEU A 87 -3.70 -9.67 1.52
N LEU A 88 -3.05 -10.28 2.51
CA LEU A 88 -3.46 -10.18 3.90
C LEU A 88 -3.24 -8.80 4.51
N ARG A 89 -2.34 -8.01 3.94
CA ARG A 89 -2.22 -6.60 4.31
C ARG A 89 -3.50 -5.81 4.03
N HIS A 90 -4.20 -6.13 2.95
CA HIS A 90 -5.43 -5.46 2.55
C HIS A 90 -6.70 -6.18 3.05
N GLN A 91 -6.65 -7.50 3.10
CA GLN A 91 -7.79 -8.37 3.41
C GLN A 91 -7.40 -9.44 4.44
N PRO A 92 -7.13 -9.09 5.71
CA PRO A 92 -6.65 -10.03 6.73
C PRO A 92 -7.64 -11.17 7.03
N THR A 93 -8.92 -10.94 6.79
CA THR A 93 -9.96 -11.95 6.96
C THR A 93 -9.81 -13.15 6.02
N LEU A 94 -9.04 -13.02 4.92
CA LEU A 94 -8.76 -14.13 4.01
C LEU A 94 -7.72 -15.12 4.55
N LEU A 95 -7.20 -14.89 5.77
CA LEU A 95 -6.25 -15.80 6.42
C LEU A 95 -6.75 -17.25 6.50
N HIS A 96 -8.06 -17.45 6.64
CA HIS A 96 -8.66 -18.80 6.73
C HIS A 96 -8.51 -19.64 5.45
N TYR A 97 -8.16 -19.04 4.31
CA TYR A 97 -7.79 -19.76 3.09
C TYR A 97 -6.30 -20.09 3.01
N CYS A 98 -5.46 -19.55 3.92
CA CYS A 98 -4.02 -19.70 3.87
C CYS A 98 -3.58 -21.00 4.54
N GLU A 99 -2.87 -21.87 3.80
CA GLU A 99 -2.35 -23.15 4.32
C GLU A 99 -1.04 -23.00 5.11
N ILE A 100 -0.40 -21.81 5.06
CA ILE A 100 0.90 -21.54 5.70
C ILE A 100 0.86 -20.32 6.63
N PRO A 101 -0.08 -20.26 7.60
CA PRO A 101 -0.32 -19.07 8.41
C PRO A 101 0.90 -18.63 9.25
N ASP A 102 1.75 -19.57 9.65
CA ASP A 102 2.93 -19.30 10.47
C ASP A 102 4.15 -18.79 9.69
N HIS A 103 4.06 -18.73 8.36
CA HIS A 103 5.18 -18.23 7.56
C HIS A 103 5.46 -16.74 7.86
N PRO A 104 6.74 -16.30 8.05
CA PRO A 104 7.07 -14.92 8.41
C PRO A 104 6.46 -13.86 7.49
N ALA A 105 6.38 -14.12 6.19
CA ALA A 105 5.73 -13.21 5.24
C ALA A 105 4.24 -13.01 5.54
N ILE A 106 3.53 -14.07 5.96
CA ILE A 106 2.11 -14.01 6.30
C ILE A 106 1.92 -13.14 7.55
N ARG A 107 2.69 -13.42 8.61
CA ARG A 107 2.67 -12.66 9.86
C ARG A 107 2.98 -11.18 9.62
N ARG A 108 3.96 -10.85 8.76
CA ARG A 108 4.23 -9.46 8.32
C ARG A 108 3.02 -8.82 7.64
N GLY A 109 2.38 -9.55 6.72
CA GLY A 109 1.20 -9.06 6.01
C GLY A 109 0.06 -8.69 6.97
N LEU A 110 -0.21 -9.55 7.94
CA LEU A 110 -1.22 -9.33 8.97
C LEU A 110 -0.89 -8.12 9.85
N LEU A 111 0.34 -8.02 10.36
CA LEU A 111 0.77 -6.89 11.18
C LEU A 111 0.75 -5.56 10.41
N ALA A 112 0.99 -5.59 9.11
CA ALA A 112 0.94 -4.39 8.28
C ALA A 112 -0.48 -3.97 7.89
N SER A 113 -1.49 -4.78 8.22
CA SER A 113 -2.89 -4.41 8.00
C SER A 113 -3.36 -3.38 9.03
N ASP A 114 -4.02 -2.32 8.57
CA ASP A 114 -4.59 -1.29 9.46
C ASP A 114 -5.73 -1.82 10.34
N SER A 115 -6.40 -2.88 9.89
CA SER A 115 -7.59 -3.44 10.55
C SER A 115 -7.26 -4.63 11.46
N TYR A 116 -6.05 -5.17 11.39
CA TYR A 116 -5.64 -6.36 12.13
C TYR A 116 -4.50 -6.02 13.07
N PHE A 117 -4.82 -5.81 14.33
CA PHE A 117 -3.83 -5.76 15.41
C PHE A 117 -4.07 -6.95 16.32
N SER A 118 -3.17 -7.93 16.29
CA SER A 118 -3.18 -9.03 17.24
C SER A 118 -1.89 -9.01 18.03
N ALA A 119 -2.02 -8.86 19.33
CA ALA A 119 -0.92 -9.07 20.29
C ALA A 119 -0.38 -10.52 20.25
N ASP A 120 -1.14 -11.42 19.62
CA ASP A 120 -0.85 -12.86 19.58
C ASP A 120 0.01 -13.25 18.36
N ILE A 121 0.33 -12.30 17.46
CA ILE A 121 1.25 -12.62 16.35
C ILE A 121 2.67 -12.73 16.89
N ASP A 122 3.20 -13.93 16.80
CA ASP A 122 4.59 -14.19 17.17
C ASP A 122 5.57 -13.49 16.25
N THR A 123 6.43 -12.66 16.83
CA THR A 123 7.43 -11.86 16.09
C THR A 123 8.86 -12.14 16.57
N HIS A 124 9.07 -13.19 17.38
CA HIS A 124 10.37 -13.46 18.00
C HIS A 124 11.50 -13.70 17.00
N ASP A 125 11.17 -14.22 15.81
CA ASP A 125 12.10 -14.51 14.72
C ASP A 125 12.19 -13.38 13.67
N PHE A 126 11.50 -12.27 13.90
CA PHE A 126 11.54 -11.15 12.94
C PHE A 126 12.92 -10.49 12.93
N THR A 127 13.45 -10.35 11.74
CA THR A 127 14.67 -9.58 11.49
C THR A 127 14.39 -8.07 11.47
N VAL A 128 15.46 -7.25 11.47
CA VAL A 128 15.35 -5.80 11.25
C VAL A 128 14.62 -5.46 9.94
N GLY A 129 14.87 -6.27 8.88
CA GLY A 129 14.20 -6.11 7.59
C GLY A 129 12.70 -6.39 7.66
N ASP A 130 12.29 -7.37 8.45
CA ASP A 130 10.87 -7.69 8.66
C ASP A 130 10.15 -6.56 9.40
N TRP A 131 10.74 -6.07 10.48
CA TRP A 131 10.20 -4.94 11.23
C TRP A 131 10.19 -3.64 10.41
N PHE A 132 11.24 -3.38 9.62
CA PHE A 132 11.25 -2.27 8.69
C PHE A 132 10.07 -2.33 7.72
N TRP A 133 9.81 -3.51 7.15
CA TRP A 133 8.70 -3.70 6.23
C TRP A 133 7.35 -3.46 6.94
N VAL A 134 7.15 -4.00 8.13
CA VAL A 134 5.93 -3.81 8.94
C VAL A 134 5.71 -2.34 9.26
N VAL A 135 6.71 -1.66 9.82
CA VAL A 135 6.60 -0.24 10.23
C VAL A 135 6.37 0.68 9.04
N LYS A 136 6.99 0.38 7.89
CA LYS A 136 6.77 1.14 6.66
C LYS A 136 5.30 1.11 6.20
N HIS A 137 4.59 0.01 6.41
CA HIS A 137 3.21 -0.17 5.97
C HIS A 137 2.18 0.08 7.08
N ASN A 138 2.58 -0.08 8.34
CA ASN A 138 1.78 0.25 9.53
C ASN A 138 2.63 1.00 10.56
N PRO A 139 2.77 2.33 10.43
CA PRO A 139 3.60 3.16 11.32
C PRO A 139 3.21 3.10 12.80
N ARG A 140 1.95 2.75 13.10
CA ARG A 140 1.45 2.63 14.47
C ARG A 140 2.18 1.57 15.29
N LEU A 141 2.78 0.58 14.60
CA LEU A 141 3.55 -0.49 15.23
C LEU A 141 5.00 -0.08 15.56
N TRP A 142 5.40 1.15 15.27
CA TRP A 142 6.74 1.65 15.60
C TRP A 142 7.12 1.41 17.06
N THR A 143 6.24 1.76 17.99
CA THR A 143 6.48 1.60 19.43
C THR A 143 6.64 0.14 19.89
N HIS A 144 6.20 -0.81 19.08
CA HIS A 144 6.31 -2.25 19.34
C HIS A 144 7.56 -2.87 18.69
N CYS A 145 8.27 -2.12 17.85
CA CYS A 145 9.47 -2.60 17.18
C CYS A 145 10.66 -2.70 18.15
N PRO A 146 11.22 -3.89 18.43
CA PRO A 146 12.31 -4.06 19.38
C PRO A 146 13.67 -3.63 18.83
N CYS A 147 13.78 -3.41 17.53
CA CYS A 147 15.03 -3.08 16.82
C CYS A 147 15.07 -1.66 16.23
N GLN A 148 14.37 -0.73 16.85
CA GLN A 148 14.26 0.67 16.42
C GLN A 148 15.62 1.34 16.15
N GLU A 149 16.59 1.09 17.03
CA GLU A 149 17.94 1.67 16.95
C GLU A 149 18.77 1.15 15.77
N GLN A 150 18.37 0.01 15.20
CA GLN A 150 19.06 -0.62 14.07
C GLN A 150 18.59 -0.10 12.72
N PHE A 151 17.58 0.77 12.69
CA PHE A 151 17.07 1.33 11.44
C PHE A 151 18.07 2.35 10.87
N THR A 152 18.51 2.07 9.66
CA THR A 152 19.46 2.92 8.93
C THR A 152 18.78 4.16 8.32
N LYS A 153 19.56 5.17 7.94
CA LYS A 153 19.05 6.35 7.24
C LYS A 153 18.20 6.01 5.99
N PRO A 154 18.60 5.08 5.09
CA PRO A 154 17.76 4.69 3.96
C PRO A 154 16.40 4.07 4.36
N MET A 155 16.38 3.28 5.44
CA MET A 155 15.13 2.72 5.98
C MET A 155 14.21 3.84 6.47
N TRP A 156 14.74 4.77 7.27
CA TRP A 156 14.01 5.92 7.75
C TRP A 156 13.48 6.79 6.61
N TRP A 157 14.32 7.03 5.60
CA TRP A 157 13.88 7.78 4.42
C TRP A 157 12.69 7.09 3.74
N SER A 158 12.74 5.76 3.58
CA SER A 158 11.64 5.00 2.97
C SER A 158 10.36 5.02 3.81
N ILE A 159 10.47 4.96 5.14
CA ILE A 159 9.32 5.06 6.05
C ILE A 159 8.69 6.45 5.95
N LEU A 160 9.49 7.51 6.04
CA LEU A 160 9.02 8.90 5.98
C LEU A 160 8.43 9.25 4.61
N TYR A 161 8.94 8.65 3.54
CA TYR A 161 8.35 8.78 2.21
C TYR A 161 6.93 8.21 2.15
N SER A 162 6.70 7.08 2.83
CA SER A 162 5.38 6.42 2.89
C SER A 162 4.46 7.07 3.92
N SER A 163 4.99 7.44 5.08
CA SER A 163 4.23 8.07 6.17
C SER A 163 5.08 9.06 6.93
N ALA A 164 4.64 10.32 6.96
CA ALA A 164 5.30 11.37 7.73
C ALA A 164 4.99 11.31 9.24
N GLU A 165 4.17 10.36 9.68
CA GLU A 165 3.72 10.27 11.09
C GLU A 165 4.88 10.05 12.06
N LEU A 166 5.91 9.33 11.63
CA LEU A 166 7.09 9.01 12.44
C LEU A 166 8.23 10.03 12.31
N LEU A 167 7.97 11.22 11.76
CA LEU A 167 9.02 12.22 11.58
C LEU A 167 9.66 12.63 12.91
N THR A 168 8.88 12.75 13.98
CA THR A 168 9.38 13.11 15.31
C THR A 168 10.19 12.00 15.99
N ASP A 169 10.00 10.76 15.55
CA ASP A 169 10.64 9.59 16.13
C ASP A 169 11.93 9.19 15.41
N CYS A 170 12.23 9.85 14.27
CA CYS A 170 13.41 9.54 13.47
C CYS A 170 14.68 10.08 14.13
N PRO A 171 15.61 9.22 14.58
CA PRO A 171 16.80 9.63 15.29
C PRO A 171 17.92 10.19 14.37
N CYS A 172 17.74 10.14 13.07
CA CYS A 172 18.76 10.51 12.08
C CYS A 172 18.35 11.66 11.16
N LEU A 173 17.43 12.51 11.60
CA LEU A 173 16.97 13.67 10.80
C LEU A 173 18.11 14.63 10.45
N ASP A 174 19.08 14.79 11.34
CA ASP A 174 20.29 15.59 11.16
C ASP A 174 21.20 15.09 10.02
N LYS A 175 21.07 13.80 9.65
CA LYS A 175 21.84 13.16 8.59
C LYS A 175 21.18 13.30 7.21
N PHE A 176 19.99 13.87 7.13
CA PHE A 176 19.29 14.05 5.86
C PHE A 176 19.82 15.29 5.14
N SER A 177 20.18 15.10 3.87
CA SER A 177 20.59 16.21 3.01
C SER A 177 19.39 17.04 2.54
N ASP A 178 19.65 18.25 2.04
CA ASP A 178 18.61 19.09 1.42
C ASP A 178 17.90 18.39 0.27
N GLU A 179 18.60 17.51 -0.44
CA GLU A 179 18.03 16.70 -1.51
C GLU A 179 17.09 15.62 -0.95
N ASP A 180 17.45 14.96 0.16
CA ASP A 180 16.57 14.00 0.82
C ASP A 180 15.27 14.68 1.25
N TRP A 181 15.37 15.88 1.83
CA TRP A 181 14.21 16.67 2.25
C TRP A 181 13.32 17.08 1.08
N ARG A 182 13.91 17.55 -0.03
CA ARG A 182 13.16 17.90 -1.24
C ARG A 182 12.40 16.70 -1.81
N ARG A 183 13.05 15.52 -1.88
CA ARG A 183 12.44 14.29 -2.38
C ARG A 183 11.35 13.73 -1.49
N LEU A 184 11.50 13.84 -0.17
CA LEU A 184 10.48 13.40 0.78
C LEU A 184 9.16 14.17 0.60
N ASN A 185 9.24 15.42 0.13
CA ASN A 185 8.08 16.29 -0.07
C ASN A 185 7.08 16.21 1.10
N ILE A 186 7.62 16.29 2.32
CA ILE A 186 6.86 16.05 3.56
C ILE A 186 5.85 17.18 3.80
N VAL A 187 6.19 18.41 3.41
CA VAL A 187 5.38 19.60 3.70
C VAL A 187 3.92 19.47 3.24
N PRO A 188 3.61 19.03 1.98
CA PRO A 188 2.22 18.81 1.60
C PRO A 188 1.53 17.70 2.40
N LYS A 189 2.26 16.62 2.74
CA LYS A 189 1.72 15.48 3.49
C LYS A 189 1.41 15.83 4.95
N LEU A 190 2.16 16.77 5.51
CA LEU A 190 1.99 17.24 6.87
C LEU A 190 1.04 18.44 6.98
N LYS A 191 0.79 19.18 5.89
CA LYS A 191 0.05 20.45 5.88
C LYS A 191 -1.32 20.34 6.58
N ASP A 192 -2.02 19.23 6.38
CA ASP A 192 -3.35 19.02 6.96
C ASP A 192 -3.32 18.61 8.45
N ARG A 193 -2.22 17.98 8.89
CA ARG A 193 -2.06 17.51 10.29
C ARG A 193 -1.38 18.53 11.19
N ILE A 194 -0.61 19.44 10.63
CA ILE A 194 0.31 20.33 11.35
C ILE A 194 -0.34 21.64 11.74
N ARG A 195 -1.44 22.04 11.15
CA ARG A 195 -2.12 23.31 11.45
C ARG A 195 -2.37 23.55 12.96
N ASN A 196 -2.30 22.52 13.80
CA ASN A 196 -2.66 22.59 15.23
C ASN A 196 -1.65 21.98 16.21
N SER A 197 -0.42 21.62 15.85
CA SER A 197 0.46 20.98 16.83
C SER A 197 1.69 21.78 17.18
N GLU A 198 1.89 21.99 18.49
CA GLU A 198 3.11 22.50 19.13
C GLU A 198 4.35 21.69 18.75
N GLN A 199 4.16 20.42 18.41
CA GLN A 199 5.18 19.49 17.90
C GLN A 199 5.80 19.96 16.57
N PHE A 200 5.04 20.59 15.69
CA PHE A 200 5.59 21.11 14.42
C PHE A 200 6.46 22.33 14.63
N ARG A 201 6.11 23.21 15.56
CA ARG A 201 6.98 24.35 15.92
C ARG A 201 8.31 23.85 16.46
N LYS A 202 8.28 22.82 17.32
CA LYS A 202 9.51 22.16 17.81
C LYS A 202 10.29 21.50 16.67
N LEU A 203 9.62 20.92 15.67
CA LEU A 203 10.28 20.29 14.51
C LEU A 203 10.96 21.34 13.62
N ILE A 204 10.29 22.48 13.35
CA ILE A 204 10.89 23.60 12.61
C ILE A 204 12.08 24.17 13.37
N ASP A 205 12.02 24.25 14.70
CA ASP A 205 13.13 24.72 15.54
C ASP A 205 14.29 23.73 15.59
N LEU A 206 14.02 22.43 15.58
CA LEU A 206 15.04 21.35 15.56
C LEU A 206 15.70 21.21 14.18
N THR A 207 14.95 21.45 13.10
CA THR A 207 15.46 21.37 11.72
C THR A 207 15.94 22.75 11.24
N ARG A 208 16.85 23.37 11.98
CA ARG A 208 17.41 24.72 11.65
C ARG A 208 17.99 24.87 10.24
N HIS A 209 17.94 23.88 9.38
CA HIS A 209 18.56 23.89 8.06
C HIS A 209 17.66 23.83 6.83
N PRO A 210 16.83 22.83 6.55
CA PRO A 210 16.20 22.75 5.23
C PRO A 210 14.95 23.61 5.07
N PHE A 211 14.29 24.02 6.17
CA PHE A 211 13.02 24.75 6.09
C PHE A 211 13.18 26.29 6.12
N ARG A 212 14.37 26.83 6.41
CA ARG A 212 14.61 28.29 6.39
C ARG A 212 14.42 28.95 5.02
N ASN A 213 14.55 28.19 3.94
CA ASN A 213 14.42 28.67 2.57
C ASN A 213 13.09 28.33 1.90
N LEU A 214 12.19 27.62 2.58
CA LEU A 214 10.82 27.46 2.12
C LEU A 214 10.08 28.77 2.49
N LYS A 215 9.97 29.67 1.54
CA LYS A 215 8.97 30.74 1.61
C LYS A 215 7.61 30.05 1.67
N PHE A 216 7.00 30.05 2.85
CA PHE A 216 5.57 29.78 2.93
C PHE A 216 4.90 31.01 2.27
N ASP A 217 4.18 30.78 1.18
CA ASP A 217 3.28 31.80 0.67
C ASP A 217 2.23 32.04 1.75
N ASP A 218 2.37 33.19 2.44
CA ASP A 218 1.42 33.64 3.46
C ASP A 218 0.04 34.00 2.88
N ASP A 219 -0.13 33.87 1.56
CA ASP A 219 -1.32 34.27 0.79
C ASP A 219 -2.33 33.13 0.57
N LEU A 220 -2.26 32.02 1.33
CA LEU A 220 -3.32 31.01 1.27
C LEU A 220 -4.49 31.42 2.17
N PRO A 221 -5.69 31.65 1.61
CA PRO A 221 -6.87 32.04 2.38
C PRO A 221 -7.22 30.95 3.41
N LEU A 222 -7.55 31.43 4.61
CA LEU A 222 -8.05 30.67 5.76
C LEU A 222 -9.36 29.94 5.46
#